data_45ba5a80153a376f0ef397fcd11b4f4f
#
_entry.id   45ba5a80153a376f0ef397fcd11b4f4f
#
_cell.length_a   1.000
_cell.length_b   1.000
_cell.length_c   1.000
_cell.angle_alpha   90.00
_cell.angle_beta   90.00
_cell.angle_gamma   90.00
#
_symmetry.space_group_name_H-M   'P 1'
#
loop_
_entity.id
_entity.type
_entity.pdbx_description
1 polymer ?
#
loop_
_entity_poly.entity_id
_entity_poly.type
_entity_poly.pdbx_seq_one_letter_code
_entity_poly.pdbx_strand_id
1 'polypeptide(L)'
;MSDYEYILKQARKFHYSKWTDEELRKCVDMLPNLSREELTALTMNKWTREAKILRENIFNILFMEQIGKREERIKSMETKDLIAEFQDRKSGNVSLVRKEMQNRYKEGRDCEIITEAFNASNEKDQQWVKKQEKKEKDGEQ
;
A
#
# COMPACT_ATOMS: atom_id res chain seq x y z
N MET A 1 -4.70 -7.41 31.19
CA MET A 1 -5.70 -7.14 30.11
C MET A 1 -4.94 -6.77 28.84
N SER A 2 -5.22 -7.48 27.74
CA SER A 2 -4.61 -7.17 26.46
C SER A 2 -5.14 -5.86 25.87
N ASP A 3 -4.41 -5.27 24.94
CA ASP A 3 -4.86 -4.05 24.25
C ASP A 3 -6.19 -4.30 23.53
N TYR A 4 -6.35 -5.48 22.91
CA TYR A 4 -7.60 -5.89 22.26
C TYR A 4 -8.76 -5.90 23.25
N GLU A 5 -8.58 -6.54 24.41
CA GLU A 5 -9.59 -6.60 25.45
C GLU A 5 -9.95 -5.22 25.98
N TYR A 6 -8.96 -4.35 26.15
CA TYR A 6 -9.17 -2.98 26.58
C TYR A 6 -10.05 -2.22 25.60
N ILE A 7 -9.70 -2.26 24.30
CA ILE A 7 -10.46 -1.57 23.25
C ILE A 7 -11.88 -2.11 23.16
N LEU A 8 -12.04 -3.42 23.22
CA LEU A 8 -13.36 -4.05 23.17
C LEU A 8 -14.23 -3.63 24.37
N LYS A 9 -13.64 -3.58 25.58
CA LYS A 9 -14.32 -3.13 26.78
C LYS A 9 -14.74 -1.67 26.68
N GLN A 10 -13.87 -0.79 26.16
CA GLN A 10 -14.18 0.62 25.96
C GLN A 10 -15.30 0.78 24.94
N ALA A 11 -15.26 0.04 23.83
CA ALA A 11 -16.31 0.07 22.82
C ALA A 11 -17.68 -0.30 23.39
N ARG A 12 -17.74 -1.31 24.25
CA ARG A 12 -18.98 -1.72 24.92
C ARG A 12 -19.46 -0.69 25.94
N LYS A 13 -18.52 -0.13 26.73
CA LYS A 13 -18.82 0.88 27.75
C LYS A 13 -19.40 2.14 27.13
N PHE A 14 -18.85 2.55 25.97
CA PHE A 14 -19.23 3.79 25.31
C PHE A 14 -20.37 3.65 24.31
N HIS A 15 -21.06 2.53 24.32
CA HIS A 15 -22.25 2.35 23.48
C HIS A 15 -23.32 3.42 23.78
N TYR A 16 -23.41 3.87 25.02
CA TYR A 16 -24.39 4.84 25.50
C TYR A 16 -23.81 6.21 25.87
N SER A 17 -22.51 6.39 25.77
CA SER A 17 -21.85 7.63 26.13
C SER A 17 -20.81 8.02 25.11
N LYS A 18 -20.52 9.33 25.03
CA LYS A 18 -19.48 9.83 24.11
C LYS A 18 -18.10 9.50 24.66
N TRP A 19 -17.20 9.11 23.75
CA TRP A 19 -15.80 8.94 24.07
C TRP A 19 -15.18 10.33 24.25
N THR A 20 -14.24 10.46 25.19
CA THR A 20 -13.41 11.64 25.26
C THR A 20 -12.31 11.52 24.19
N ASP A 21 -11.75 12.66 23.77
CA ASP A 21 -10.66 12.67 22.79
C ASP A 21 -9.45 11.87 23.30
N GLU A 22 -9.18 11.96 24.60
CA GLU A 22 -8.09 11.23 25.25
C GLU A 22 -8.31 9.72 25.16
N GLU A 23 -9.52 9.25 25.46
CA GLU A 23 -9.87 7.83 25.40
C GLU A 23 -9.77 7.28 23.99
N LEU A 24 -10.26 8.05 23.01
CA LEU A 24 -10.18 7.67 21.61
C LEU A 24 -8.73 7.58 21.14
N ARG A 25 -7.92 8.58 21.50
CA ARG A 25 -6.49 8.60 21.16
C ARG A 25 -5.76 7.41 21.75
N LYS A 26 -6.05 7.05 23.00
CA LYS A 26 -5.43 5.90 23.67
C LYS A 26 -5.74 4.61 22.91
N CYS A 27 -7.00 4.43 22.50
CA CYS A 27 -7.39 3.26 21.71
C CYS A 27 -6.70 3.24 20.34
N VAL A 28 -6.63 4.37 19.64
CA VAL A 28 -5.95 4.48 18.34
C VAL A 28 -4.47 4.12 18.48
N ASP A 29 -3.81 4.60 19.54
CA ASP A 29 -2.39 4.33 19.78
C ASP A 29 -2.11 2.84 20.08
N MET A 30 -3.11 2.11 20.56
CA MET A 30 -3.00 0.67 20.81
C MET A 30 -3.14 -0.20 19.56
N LEU A 31 -3.77 0.32 18.50
CA LEU A 31 -4.08 -0.48 17.31
C LEU A 31 -2.87 -1.16 16.66
N PRO A 32 -1.69 -0.52 16.55
CA PRO A 32 -0.53 -1.20 15.95
C PRO A 32 -0.04 -2.43 16.72
N ASN A 33 -0.44 -2.56 17.99
CA ASN A 33 -0.05 -3.70 18.84
C ASN A 33 -0.98 -4.92 18.68
N LEU A 34 -2.09 -4.77 17.94
CA LEU A 34 -3.07 -5.83 17.75
C LEU A 34 -2.68 -6.71 16.55
N SER A 35 -3.08 -8.00 16.63
CA SER A 35 -2.94 -8.89 15.49
C SER A 35 -3.94 -8.53 14.39
N ARG A 36 -3.69 -9.03 13.19
CA ARG A 36 -4.59 -8.82 12.06
C ARG A 36 -5.97 -9.38 12.34
N GLU A 37 -6.04 -10.53 12.99
CA GLU A 37 -7.30 -11.19 13.38
C GLU A 37 -8.08 -10.33 14.36
N GLU A 38 -7.40 -9.75 15.34
CA GLU A 38 -8.01 -8.85 16.31
C GLU A 38 -8.53 -7.57 15.65
N LEU A 39 -7.74 -6.96 14.77
CA LEU A 39 -8.15 -5.77 14.01
C LEU A 39 -9.40 -6.06 13.17
N THR A 40 -9.40 -7.20 12.46
CA THR A 40 -10.54 -7.62 11.65
C THR A 40 -11.78 -7.85 12.51
N ALA A 41 -11.63 -8.53 13.65
CA ALA A 41 -12.74 -8.78 14.58
C ALA A 41 -13.34 -7.47 15.10
N LEU A 42 -12.52 -6.46 15.35
CA LEU A 42 -13.01 -5.15 15.79
C LEU A 42 -13.87 -4.47 14.72
N THR A 43 -13.59 -4.68 13.44
CA THR A 43 -14.38 -4.07 12.36
C THR A 43 -15.79 -4.66 12.25
N MET A 44 -16.03 -5.84 12.83
CA MET A 44 -17.33 -6.51 12.79
C MET A 44 -18.30 -5.99 13.84
N ASN A 45 -17.84 -5.21 14.80
CA ASN A 45 -18.68 -4.66 15.86
C ASN A 45 -19.49 -3.46 15.36
N LYS A 46 -20.72 -3.31 15.87
CA LYS A 46 -21.52 -2.11 15.64
C LYS A 46 -20.95 -0.99 16.50
N TRP A 47 -20.48 0.06 15.88
CA TRP A 47 -19.77 1.12 16.55
C TRP A 47 -20.61 2.41 16.61
N THR A 48 -20.42 3.19 17.67
CA THR A 48 -20.93 4.55 17.76
C THR A 48 -20.19 5.46 16.78
N ARG A 49 -20.64 6.71 16.65
CA ARG A 49 -20.02 7.70 15.76
C ARG A 49 -18.53 7.88 16.05
N GLU A 50 -18.14 7.95 17.32
CA GLU A 50 -16.75 8.13 17.75
C GLU A 50 -15.90 6.89 17.40
N ALA A 51 -16.48 5.72 17.51
CA ALA A 51 -15.82 4.47 17.14
C ALA A 51 -15.65 4.34 15.62
N LYS A 52 -16.37 5.13 14.83
CA LYS A 52 -16.18 5.18 13.38
C LYS A 52 -14.78 5.64 13.02
N ILE A 53 -14.24 6.61 13.77
CA ILE A 53 -12.86 7.08 13.61
C ILE A 53 -11.88 5.94 13.89
N LEU A 54 -12.14 5.17 14.95
CA LEU A 54 -11.32 4.00 15.30
C LEU A 54 -11.36 2.96 14.17
N ARG A 55 -12.54 2.68 13.62
CA ARG A 55 -12.72 1.76 12.49
C ARG A 55 -11.93 2.21 11.26
N GLU A 56 -11.96 3.50 10.94
CA GLU A 56 -11.21 4.05 9.81
C GLU A 56 -9.70 3.85 10.00
N ASN A 57 -9.19 4.05 11.21
CA ASN A 57 -7.78 3.79 11.51
C ASN A 57 -7.43 2.31 11.38
N ILE A 58 -8.32 1.42 11.81
CA ILE A 58 -8.14 -0.03 11.64
C ILE A 58 -8.03 -0.39 10.16
N PHE A 59 -8.96 0.10 9.34
CA PHE A 59 -8.95 -0.16 7.90
C PHE A 59 -7.66 0.37 7.25
N ASN A 60 -7.18 1.54 7.68
CA ASN A 60 -5.94 2.09 7.16
C ASN A 60 -4.74 1.19 7.47
N ILE A 61 -4.66 0.67 8.69
CA ILE A 61 -3.56 -0.24 9.08
C ILE A 61 -3.60 -1.51 8.22
N LEU A 62 -4.78 -2.14 8.09
CA LEU A 62 -4.93 -3.35 7.30
C LEU A 62 -4.62 -3.12 5.82
N PHE A 63 -5.05 -1.97 5.29
CA PHE A 63 -4.80 -1.59 3.90
C PHE A 63 -3.30 -1.39 3.64
N MET A 64 -2.62 -0.66 4.53
CA MET A 64 -1.18 -0.41 4.39
C MET A 64 -0.36 -1.70 4.50
N GLU A 65 -0.78 -2.64 5.34
CA GLU A 65 -0.15 -3.95 5.42
C GLU A 65 -0.26 -4.71 4.09
N GLN A 66 -1.44 -4.71 3.48
CA GLN A 66 -1.64 -5.37 2.18
C GLN A 66 -0.80 -4.73 1.08
N ILE A 67 -0.71 -3.40 1.07
CA ILE A 67 0.13 -2.66 0.13
C ILE A 67 1.60 -3.06 0.31
N GLY A 68 2.08 -3.11 1.55
CA GLY A 68 3.45 -3.51 1.86
C GLY A 68 3.79 -4.90 1.35
N LYS A 69 2.90 -5.86 1.52
CA LYS A 69 3.07 -7.23 1.01
C LYS A 69 3.12 -7.27 -0.52
N ARG A 70 2.28 -6.50 -1.18
CA ARG A 70 2.28 -6.38 -2.65
C ARG A 70 3.58 -5.77 -3.15
N GLU A 71 4.06 -4.70 -2.50
CA GLU A 71 5.31 -4.06 -2.87
C GLU A 71 6.50 -5.00 -2.71
N GLU A 72 6.57 -5.76 -1.62
CA GLU A 72 7.62 -6.76 -1.39
C GLU A 72 7.61 -7.84 -2.47
N ARG A 73 6.43 -8.35 -2.81
CA ARG A 73 6.27 -9.36 -3.86
C ARG A 73 6.78 -8.82 -5.20
N ILE A 74 6.39 -7.61 -5.55
CA ILE A 74 6.80 -6.97 -6.81
C ILE A 74 8.30 -6.74 -6.85
N LYS A 75 8.91 -6.28 -5.76
CA LYS A 75 10.37 -6.07 -5.67
C LYS A 75 11.15 -7.37 -5.84
N SER A 76 10.59 -8.50 -5.45
CA SER A 76 11.26 -9.81 -5.55
C SER A 76 11.05 -10.51 -6.88
N MET A 77 10.16 -10.02 -7.75
CA MET A 77 9.86 -10.64 -9.04
C MET A 77 11.01 -10.46 -10.05
N GLU A 78 11.20 -11.46 -10.90
CA GLU A 78 12.09 -11.31 -12.05
C GLU A 78 11.47 -10.30 -13.03
N THR A 79 12.32 -9.58 -13.76
CA THR A 79 11.87 -8.52 -14.68
C THR A 79 10.89 -9.03 -15.74
N LYS A 80 11.13 -10.23 -16.27
CA LYS A 80 10.22 -10.83 -17.25
C LYS A 80 8.81 -11.03 -16.70
N ASP A 81 8.70 -11.40 -15.41
CA ASP A 81 7.41 -11.60 -14.75
C ASP A 81 6.73 -10.28 -14.45
N LEU A 82 7.50 -9.24 -14.10
CA LEU A 82 7.00 -7.88 -13.97
C LEU A 82 6.40 -7.38 -15.28
N ILE A 83 7.10 -7.59 -16.38
CA ILE A 83 6.63 -7.18 -17.72
C ILE A 83 5.34 -7.90 -18.08
N ALA A 84 5.25 -9.20 -17.80
CA ALA A 84 4.05 -9.97 -18.05
C ALA A 84 2.85 -9.41 -17.26
N GLU A 85 3.05 -9.06 -15.99
CA GLU A 85 2.01 -8.46 -15.16
C GLU A 85 1.67 -7.03 -15.60
N PHE A 86 2.66 -6.26 -16.02
CA PHE A 86 2.47 -4.93 -16.59
C PHE A 86 1.58 -4.95 -17.83
N GLN A 87 1.73 -5.98 -18.66
CA GLN A 87 0.94 -6.17 -19.89
C GLN A 87 -0.43 -6.77 -19.63
N ASP A 88 -0.70 -7.28 -18.45
CA ASP A 88 -1.99 -7.85 -18.09
C ASP A 88 -2.98 -6.73 -17.71
N ARG A 89 -3.95 -6.48 -18.60
CA ARG A 89 -4.97 -5.45 -18.42
C ARG A 89 -5.88 -5.68 -17.22
N LYS A 90 -5.92 -6.91 -16.69
CA LYS A 90 -6.75 -7.27 -15.53
C LYS A 90 -6.02 -7.08 -14.21
N SER A 91 -4.71 -6.85 -14.23
CA SER A 91 -3.93 -6.66 -13.01
C SER A 91 -4.29 -5.35 -12.32
N GLY A 92 -4.60 -5.43 -11.03
CA GLY A 92 -4.79 -4.27 -10.18
C GLY A 92 -3.47 -3.63 -9.69
N ASN A 93 -2.32 -4.19 -10.09
CA ASN A 93 -1.01 -3.79 -9.60
C ASN A 93 -0.17 -3.01 -10.63
N VAL A 94 -0.77 -2.62 -11.75
CA VAL A 94 -0.07 -1.98 -12.87
C VAL A 94 0.76 -0.77 -12.41
N SER A 95 0.21 0.08 -11.55
CA SER A 95 0.92 1.27 -11.05
C SER A 95 2.16 0.91 -10.24
N LEU A 96 2.08 -0.10 -9.38
CA LEU A 96 3.21 -0.57 -8.57
C LEU A 96 4.27 -1.24 -9.44
N VAL A 97 3.84 -2.05 -10.41
CA VAL A 97 4.73 -2.72 -11.35
C VAL A 97 5.47 -1.70 -12.22
N ARG A 98 4.76 -0.70 -12.74
CA ARG A 98 5.36 0.40 -13.53
C ARG A 98 6.45 1.11 -12.74
N LYS A 99 6.17 1.43 -11.48
CA LYS A 99 7.14 2.11 -10.61
C LYS A 99 8.39 1.26 -10.40
N GLU A 100 8.24 -0.04 -10.17
CA GLU A 100 9.37 -0.96 -9.99
C GLU A 100 10.19 -1.08 -11.29
N MET A 101 9.55 -1.17 -12.43
CA MET A 101 10.23 -1.18 -13.73
C MET A 101 11.04 0.11 -13.94
N GLN A 102 10.46 1.26 -13.59
CA GLN A 102 11.17 2.55 -13.68
C GLN A 102 12.38 2.58 -12.74
N ASN A 103 12.26 2.06 -11.53
CA ASN A 103 13.36 1.99 -10.56
C ASN A 103 14.50 1.11 -11.08
N ARG A 104 14.19 -0.05 -11.65
CA ARG A 104 15.20 -0.96 -12.25
C ARG A 104 15.91 -0.31 -13.41
N TYR A 105 15.17 0.39 -14.26
CA TYR A 105 15.74 1.14 -15.38
C TYR A 105 16.76 2.18 -14.87
N LYS A 106 16.38 2.97 -13.87
CA LYS A 106 17.26 3.98 -13.28
C LYS A 106 18.52 3.40 -12.66
N GLU A 107 18.42 2.17 -12.12
CA GLU A 107 19.56 1.43 -11.55
C GLU A 107 20.43 0.77 -12.62
N GLY A 108 20.08 0.90 -13.89
CA GLY A 108 20.79 0.25 -14.99
C GLY A 108 20.49 -1.23 -15.13
N ARG A 109 19.38 -1.70 -14.55
CA ARG A 109 19.01 -3.11 -14.53
C ARG A 109 17.94 -3.39 -15.58
N ASP A 110 18.24 -4.35 -16.46
CA ASP A 110 17.29 -4.85 -17.50
C ASP A 110 16.70 -3.73 -18.37
N CYS A 111 17.47 -2.68 -18.63
CA CYS A 111 17.02 -1.49 -19.36
C CYS A 111 16.44 -1.80 -20.73
N GLU A 112 17.05 -2.73 -21.46
CA GLU A 112 16.65 -3.06 -22.82
C GLU A 112 15.24 -3.64 -22.89
N ILE A 113 14.94 -4.65 -22.07
CA ILE A 113 13.63 -5.28 -22.07
C ILE A 113 12.56 -4.38 -21.45
N ILE A 114 12.92 -3.54 -20.48
CA ILE A 114 12.01 -2.55 -19.89
C ILE A 114 11.66 -1.47 -20.92
N THR A 115 12.66 -0.99 -21.68
CA THR A 115 12.46 -0.02 -22.76
C THR A 115 11.49 -0.57 -23.80
N GLU A 116 11.67 -1.81 -24.21
CA GLU A 116 10.79 -2.47 -25.17
C GLU A 116 9.34 -2.54 -24.65
N ALA A 117 9.19 -2.92 -23.37
CA ALA A 117 7.86 -3.01 -22.75
C ALA A 117 7.15 -1.65 -22.67
N PHE A 118 7.88 -0.59 -22.31
CA PHE A 118 7.31 0.76 -22.26
C PHE A 118 6.99 1.31 -23.66
N ASN A 119 7.81 1.03 -24.64
CA ASN A 119 7.56 1.45 -26.03
C ASN A 119 6.33 0.75 -26.63
N ALA A 120 6.00 -0.45 -26.15
CA ALA A 120 4.81 -1.18 -26.54
C ALA A 120 3.55 -0.80 -25.72
N SER A 121 3.71 0.11 -24.77
CA SER A 121 2.65 0.58 -23.88
C SER A 121 2.02 1.88 -24.40
N ASN A 122 1.61 2.79 -23.51
CA ASN A 122 0.98 4.04 -23.86
C ASN A 122 2.00 5.15 -24.15
N GLU A 123 1.51 6.28 -24.68
CA GLU A 123 2.34 7.43 -25.03
C GLU A 123 3.12 7.98 -23.83
N LYS A 124 2.51 8.02 -22.67
CA LYS A 124 3.14 8.52 -21.44
C LYS A 124 4.36 7.69 -21.06
N ASP A 125 4.28 6.37 -21.16
CA ASP A 125 5.40 5.47 -20.88
C ASP A 125 6.52 5.63 -21.93
N GLN A 126 6.16 5.78 -23.20
CA GLN A 126 7.11 6.04 -24.28
C GLN A 126 7.88 7.35 -24.05
N GLN A 127 7.17 8.40 -23.66
CA GLN A 127 7.80 9.70 -23.35
C GLN A 127 8.72 9.62 -22.14
N TRP A 128 8.36 8.83 -21.13
CA TRP A 128 9.20 8.63 -19.96
C TRP A 128 10.56 8.03 -20.35
N VAL A 129 10.56 7.00 -21.19
CA VAL A 129 11.79 6.35 -21.68
C VAL A 129 12.66 7.34 -22.46
N LYS A 130 12.08 8.09 -23.38
CA LYS A 130 12.78 9.09 -24.16
C LYS A 130 13.45 10.14 -23.28
N LYS A 131 12.75 10.55 -22.23
CA LYS A 131 13.27 11.51 -21.25
C LYS A 131 14.47 10.96 -20.48
N GLN A 132 14.44 9.67 -20.11
CA GLN A 132 15.56 9.02 -19.43
C GLN A 132 16.77 8.88 -20.35
N GLU A 133 16.57 8.47 -21.60
CA GLU A 133 17.63 8.36 -22.60
C GLU A 133 18.31 9.71 -22.83
N LYS A 134 17.53 10.78 -22.88
CA LYS A 134 18.06 12.14 -23.03
C LYS A 134 18.92 12.55 -21.84
N LYS A 135 18.49 12.22 -20.62
CA LYS A 135 19.26 12.50 -19.40
C LYS A 135 20.60 11.77 -19.39
N GLU A 136 20.62 10.53 -19.85
CA GLU A 136 21.85 9.73 -19.95
C GLU A 136 22.86 10.37 -20.92
N LYS A 137 22.38 10.81 -22.07
CA LYS A 137 23.21 11.51 -23.04
C LYS A 137 23.78 12.82 -22.48
N ASP A 138 22.94 13.61 -21.81
CA ASP A 138 23.38 14.88 -21.21
C ASP A 138 24.36 14.62 -20.05
N GLY A 139 24.26 13.49 -19.37
CA GLY A 139 25.17 13.09 -18.32
C GLY A 139 26.53 12.60 -18.79
N GLU A 140 26.65 12.16 -20.05
CA GLU A 140 27.89 11.68 -20.66
C GLU A 140 28.77 12.84 -21.21
N GLN A 141 28.21 14.02 -21.28
CA GLN A 141 28.93 15.21 -21.70
C GLN A 141 29.57 15.92 -20.51
#